data_dcda79a790363aaa780a3e2fb0a3bd42
#
_entry.id   dcda79a790363aaa780a3e2fb0a3bd42
#
_cell.length_a   1.000
_cell.length_b   1.000
_cell.length_c   1.000
_cell.angle_alpha   90.00
_cell.angle_beta   90.00
_cell.angle_gamma   90.00
#
_symmetry.space_group_name_H-M   'P 1'
#
loop_
_entity.id
_entity.type
_entity.pdbx_description
1 polymer ?
#
loop_
_entity_poly.entity_id
_entity_poly.type
_entity_poly.pdbx_seq_one_letter_code
_entity_poly.pdbx_strand_id
1 'polypeptide(L)'
;MVRPAAARGALPAVIVIHEAWGADAHIRDVAGRIASAGYLAFVPDLYAHGGTRPAELAPDRIDALKRFADTLPPGGLGDPEARRRGLEGMAETERERIEESRRAVFAGIKNPDRFVDDLRGAVDRLLDHPDCNGQIGTVGFCLGGGLAGLLACDDGDVRATVAYYGAPPPAARAGTISSPMLGIYAGKDRPITDTVPAFADAMAAAGKSFDHRVYPGAPHAFFNDTRPSYRVRASRDAWARTLTFLAEHLG
;
A
#
# COMPACT_ATOMS: atom_id res chain seq x y z
N MET A 1 -12.92 6.61 -7.34
CA MET A 1 -12.16 7.68 -7.99
C MET A 1 -12.55 9.02 -7.38
N VAL A 2 -11.58 9.91 -7.13
CA VAL A 2 -11.79 11.24 -6.54
C VAL A 2 -10.91 12.24 -7.30
N ARG A 3 -11.46 13.43 -7.61
CA ARG A 3 -10.70 14.53 -8.20
C ARG A 3 -11.06 15.87 -7.51
N PRO A 4 -10.21 16.91 -7.59
CA PRO A 4 -10.56 18.22 -7.05
C PRO A 4 -11.80 18.77 -7.75
N ALA A 5 -12.78 19.26 -6.99
CA ALA A 5 -14.03 19.76 -7.55
C ALA A 5 -13.85 20.96 -8.51
N ALA A 6 -12.82 21.78 -8.27
CA ALA A 6 -12.50 22.95 -9.08
C ALA A 6 -11.57 22.66 -10.27
N ALA A 7 -11.04 21.43 -10.40
CA ALA A 7 -10.11 21.11 -11.47
C ALA A 7 -10.81 21.10 -12.84
N ARG A 8 -10.16 21.68 -13.83
CA ARG A 8 -10.59 21.69 -15.24
C ARG A 8 -9.60 20.91 -16.08
N GLY A 9 -10.12 20.11 -17.03
CA GLY A 9 -9.30 19.26 -17.90
C GLY A 9 -8.81 17.97 -17.23
N ALA A 10 -7.99 17.23 -17.96
CA ALA A 10 -7.38 15.99 -17.50
C ALA A 10 -6.23 16.27 -16.52
N LEU A 11 -6.07 15.42 -15.53
CA LEU A 11 -5.09 15.52 -14.43
C LEU A 11 -4.12 14.32 -14.47
N PRO A 12 -2.92 14.45 -13.91
CA PRO A 12 -2.14 13.28 -13.58
C PRO A 12 -2.90 12.43 -12.55
N ALA A 13 -2.80 11.10 -12.71
CA ALA A 13 -3.51 10.16 -11.85
C ALA A 13 -2.59 9.49 -10.83
N VAL A 14 -3.13 9.18 -9.65
CA VAL A 14 -2.42 8.42 -8.62
C VAL A 14 -3.29 7.25 -8.17
N ILE A 15 -2.78 6.03 -8.35
CA ILE A 15 -3.38 4.82 -7.79
C ILE A 15 -2.94 4.70 -6.33
N VAL A 16 -3.89 4.79 -5.41
CA VAL A 16 -3.66 4.62 -3.97
C VAL A 16 -3.94 3.16 -3.60
N ILE A 17 -2.89 2.41 -3.30
CA ILE A 17 -2.95 0.97 -3.07
C ILE A 17 -3.03 0.70 -1.57
N HIS A 18 -4.09 0.00 -1.18
CA HIS A 18 -4.47 -0.18 0.22
C HIS A 18 -3.57 -1.14 1.01
N GLU A 19 -3.60 -1.01 2.34
CA GLU A 19 -3.03 -1.96 3.28
C GLU A 19 -3.76 -3.31 3.24
N ALA A 20 -3.35 -4.25 4.08
CA ALA A 20 -4.04 -5.53 4.26
C ALA A 20 -5.51 -5.41 4.74
N TRP A 21 -6.00 -4.20 4.99
CA TRP A 21 -7.36 -3.93 5.44
C TRP A 21 -8.33 -3.60 4.30
N GLY A 22 -7.86 -3.62 3.05
CA GLY A 22 -8.67 -3.25 1.89
C GLY A 22 -8.87 -1.72 1.76
N ALA A 23 -9.75 -1.32 0.86
CA ALA A 23 -10.11 0.07 0.62
C ALA A 23 -10.98 0.63 1.76
N ASP A 24 -10.39 0.74 2.98
CA ASP A 24 -11.03 1.22 4.20
C ASP A 24 -11.15 2.76 4.24
N ALA A 25 -11.66 3.29 5.36
CA ALA A 25 -11.83 4.73 5.55
C ALA A 25 -10.51 5.49 5.50
N HIS A 26 -9.42 4.92 6.06
CA HIS A 26 -8.09 5.54 6.03
C HIS A 26 -7.59 5.72 4.59
N ILE A 27 -7.62 4.68 3.78
CA ILE A 27 -7.15 4.73 2.38
C ILE A 27 -8.01 5.66 1.53
N ARG A 28 -9.33 5.71 1.78
CA ARG A 28 -10.21 6.68 1.10
C ARG A 28 -9.89 8.13 1.48
N ASP A 29 -9.55 8.38 2.74
CA ASP A 29 -9.11 9.70 3.19
C ASP A 29 -7.77 10.09 2.56
N VAL A 30 -6.81 9.17 2.49
CA VAL A 30 -5.54 9.38 1.75
C VAL A 30 -5.79 9.75 0.29
N ALA A 31 -6.72 9.06 -0.39
CA ALA A 31 -7.10 9.40 -1.76
C ALA A 31 -7.71 10.80 -1.86
N GLY A 32 -8.51 11.21 -0.89
CA GLY A 32 -9.03 12.58 -0.78
C GLY A 32 -7.91 13.62 -0.62
N ARG A 33 -6.90 13.32 0.19
CA ARG A 33 -5.71 14.19 0.36
C ARG A 33 -4.89 14.29 -0.93
N ILE A 34 -4.69 13.18 -1.65
CA ILE A 34 -4.03 13.15 -2.97
C ILE A 34 -4.84 13.98 -3.98
N ALA A 35 -6.15 13.80 -4.02
CA ALA A 35 -7.01 14.61 -4.89
C ALA A 35 -6.91 16.10 -4.55
N SER A 36 -6.90 16.47 -3.26
CA SER A 36 -6.74 17.85 -2.82
C SER A 36 -5.39 18.46 -3.22
N ALA A 37 -4.37 17.63 -3.48
CA ALA A 37 -3.07 18.04 -3.99
C ALA A 37 -3.03 18.19 -5.53
N GLY A 38 -4.14 17.97 -6.24
CA GLY A 38 -4.24 18.24 -7.68
C GLY A 38 -4.28 17.01 -8.59
N TYR A 39 -4.40 15.81 -8.03
CA TYR A 39 -4.37 14.54 -8.79
C TYR A 39 -5.75 13.93 -8.96
N LEU A 40 -5.92 13.12 -10.00
CA LEU A 40 -7.02 12.15 -10.09
C LEU A 40 -6.66 10.93 -9.24
N ALA A 41 -7.22 10.81 -8.03
CA ALA A 41 -6.93 9.70 -7.14
C ALA A 41 -7.86 8.51 -7.42
N PHE A 42 -7.29 7.32 -7.58
CA PHE A 42 -8.01 6.08 -7.80
C PHE A 42 -7.62 5.04 -6.72
N VAL A 43 -8.63 4.49 -6.05
CA VAL A 43 -8.46 3.40 -5.07
C VAL A 43 -9.10 2.14 -5.64
N PRO A 44 -8.33 1.20 -6.18
CA PRO A 44 -8.86 -0.12 -6.51
C PRO A 44 -9.15 -0.91 -5.23
N ASP A 45 -10.23 -1.67 -5.22
CA ASP A 45 -10.50 -2.64 -4.17
C ASP A 45 -9.98 -4.02 -4.61
N LEU A 46 -8.75 -4.33 -4.25
CA LEU A 46 -8.08 -5.57 -4.66
C LEU A 46 -8.71 -6.84 -4.07
N TYR A 47 -9.63 -6.69 -3.10
CA TYR A 47 -10.42 -7.80 -2.57
C TYR A 47 -11.71 -8.06 -3.35
N ALA A 48 -12.13 -7.13 -4.20
CA ALA A 48 -13.33 -7.23 -5.01
C ALA A 48 -13.04 -7.70 -6.45
N HIS A 49 -12.24 -8.75 -6.60
CA HIS A 49 -11.97 -9.37 -7.90
C HIS A 49 -13.28 -9.75 -8.60
N GLY A 50 -13.45 -9.34 -9.85
CA GLY A 50 -14.72 -9.52 -10.56
C GLY A 50 -15.90 -8.69 -9.99
N GLY A 51 -15.61 -7.66 -9.20
CA GLY A 51 -16.62 -6.72 -8.67
C GLY A 51 -17.26 -7.11 -7.34
N THR A 52 -16.93 -8.27 -6.77
CA THR A 52 -17.51 -8.73 -5.51
C THR A 52 -16.41 -9.26 -4.56
N ARG A 53 -16.45 -8.85 -3.29
CA ARG A 53 -15.59 -9.44 -2.27
C ARG A 53 -16.10 -10.79 -1.82
N PRO A 54 -15.22 -11.79 -1.60
CA PRO A 54 -15.59 -13.01 -0.90
C PRO A 54 -16.03 -12.70 0.55
N ALA A 55 -16.89 -13.55 1.11
CA ALA A 55 -17.51 -13.31 2.42
C ALA A 55 -16.50 -13.06 3.54
N GLU A 56 -15.39 -13.81 3.54
CA GLU A 56 -14.30 -13.69 4.53
C GLU A 56 -13.50 -12.38 4.43
N LEU A 57 -13.62 -11.67 3.31
CA LEU A 57 -13.00 -10.35 3.06
C LEU A 57 -14.04 -9.22 3.04
N ALA A 58 -15.28 -9.49 3.45
CA ALA A 58 -16.32 -8.46 3.59
C ALA A 58 -15.87 -7.38 4.59
N PRO A 59 -16.31 -6.11 4.41
CA PRO A 59 -15.84 -5.00 5.23
C PRO A 59 -15.98 -5.22 6.75
N ASP A 60 -17.10 -5.76 7.20
CA ASP A 60 -17.35 -6.05 8.62
C ASP A 60 -16.41 -7.13 9.17
N ARG A 61 -16.05 -8.10 8.33
CA ARG A 61 -15.10 -9.17 8.65
C ARG A 61 -13.67 -8.62 8.78
N ILE A 62 -13.26 -7.78 7.85
CA ILE A 62 -11.96 -7.09 7.89
C ILE A 62 -11.87 -6.15 9.09
N ASP A 63 -12.94 -5.41 9.42
CA ASP A 63 -12.97 -4.55 10.58
C ASP A 63 -12.85 -5.35 11.90
N ALA A 64 -13.48 -6.52 11.98
CA ALA A 64 -13.34 -7.42 13.12
C ALA A 64 -11.89 -7.93 13.25
N LEU A 65 -11.28 -8.37 12.15
CA LEU A 65 -9.88 -8.81 12.11
C LEU A 65 -8.92 -7.68 12.49
N LYS A 66 -9.18 -6.45 12.01
CA LYS A 66 -8.39 -5.25 12.33
C LYS A 66 -8.44 -4.93 13.82
N ARG A 67 -9.64 -4.92 14.43
CA ARG A 67 -9.80 -4.74 15.88
C ARG A 67 -9.09 -5.82 16.66
N PHE A 68 -9.20 -7.07 16.26
CA PHE A 68 -8.48 -8.18 16.89
C PHE A 68 -6.96 -7.98 16.80
N ALA A 69 -6.44 -7.61 15.62
CA ALA A 69 -5.02 -7.35 15.43
C ALA A 69 -4.49 -6.22 16.35
N ASP A 70 -5.34 -5.23 16.67
CA ASP A 70 -4.98 -4.13 17.59
C ASP A 70 -4.85 -4.56 19.05
N THR A 71 -5.42 -5.71 19.43
CA THR A 71 -5.24 -6.29 20.78
C THR A 71 -3.95 -7.09 20.92
N LEU A 72 -3.29 -7.42 19.79
CA LEU A 72 -2.09 -8.24 19.78
C LEU A 72 -0.80 -7.39 19.84
N PRO A 73 0.32 -7.96 20.31
CA PRO A 73 1.61 -7.31 20.17
C PRO A 73 1.97 -7.11 18.68
N PRO A 74 2.88 -6.18 18.36
CA PRO A 74 3.35 -5.97 16.99
C PRO A 74 3.77 -7.28 16.33
N GLY A 75 3.24 -7.55 15.11
CA GLY A 75 3.48 -8.81 14.40
C GLY A 75 2.65 -10.00 14.89
N GLY A 76 1.89 -9.85 15.97
CA GLY A 76 1.15 -10.93 16.63
C GLY A 76 0.09 -11.61 15.76
N LEU A 77 -0.42 -10.93 14.73
CA LEU A 77 -1.34 -11.55 13.78
C LEU A 77 -0.67 -12.67 12.96
N GLY A 78 0.64 -12.60 12.76
CA GLY A 78 1.46 -13.65 12.14
C GLY A 78 1.91 -14.74 13.13
N ASP A 79 1.97 -14.42 14.43
CA ASP A 79 2.44 -15.33 15.49
C ASP A 79 1.30 -16.25 15.98
N PRO A 80 1.41 -17.59 15.81
CA PRO A 80 0.36 -18.53 16.24
C PRO A 80 0.07 -18.48 17.74
N GLU A 81 1.09 -18.28 18.59
CA GLU A 81 0.93 -18.28 20.03
C GLU A 81 0.27 -16.99 20.53
N ALA A 82 0.66 -15.84 19.97
CA ALA A 82 0.00 -14.57 20.27
C ALA A 82 -1.48 -14.60 19.87
N ARG A 83 -1.81 -15.16 18.71
CA ARG A 83 -3.21 -15.33 18.26
C ARG A 83 -3.97 -16.27 19.19
N ARG A 84 -3.42 -17.43 19.52
CA ARG A 84 -4.09 -18.38 20.43
C ARG A 84 -4.50 -17.69 21.71
N ARG A 85 -3.57 -16.95 22.34
CA ARG A 85 -3.85 -16.20 23.57
C ARG A 85 -4.90 -15.10 23.38
N GLY A 86 -4.80 -14.35 22.27
CA GLY A 86 -5.76 -13.29 21.95
C GLY A 86 -7.18 -13.79 21.69
N LEU A 87 -7.32 -15.03 21.22
CA LEU A 87 -8.62 -15.67 20.94
C LEU A 87 -9.22 -16.36 22.17
N GLU A 88 -8.48 -16.49 23.28
CA GLU A 88 -9.00 -17.08 24.52
C GLU A 88 -10.20 -16.31 25.05
N GLY A 89 -11.27 -17.03 25.40
CA GLY A 89 -12.51 -16.44 25.92
C GLY A 89 -13.48 -15.88 24.88
N MET A 90 -13.10 -15.81 23.60
CA MET A 90 -14.04 -15.46 22.53
C MET A 90 -14.99 -16.63 22.19
N ALA A 91 -16.20 -16.31 21.72
CA ALA A 91 -17.13 -17.31 21.20
C ALA A 91 -16.52 -18.04 19.99
N GLU A 92 -16.81 -19.34 19.84
CA GLU A 92 -16.23 -20.19 18.79
C GLU A 92 -16.49 -19.62 17.39
N THR A 93 -17.73 -19.19 17.12
CA THR A 93 -18.12 -18.60 15.84
C THR A 93 -17.33 -17.32 15.51
N GLU A 94 -16.98 -16.52 16.52
CA GLU A 94 -16.19 -15.30 16.32
C GLU A 94 -14.72 -15.65 16.03
N ARG A 95 -14.16 -16.62 16.75
CA ARG A 95 -12.79 -17.13 16.50
C ARG A 95 -12.64 -17.66 15.08
N GLU A 96 -13.60 -18.49 14.63
CA GLU A 96 -13.62 -19.03 13.27
C GLU A 96 -13.64 -17.89 12.23
N ARG A 97 -14.52 -16.93 12.40
CA ARG A 97 -14.62 -15.77 11.48
C ARG A 97 -13.32 -14.98 11.41
N ILE A 98 -12.66 -14.72 12.52
CA ILE A 98 -11.36 -14.03 12.57
C ILE A 98 -10.29 -14.85 11.82
N GLU A 99 -10.20 -16.14 12.09
CA GLU A 99 -9.19 -17.01 11.48
C GLU A 99 -9.45 -17.23 9.97
N GLU A 100 -10.68 -17.29 9.51
CA GLU A 100 -11.02 -17.33 8.08
C GLU A 100 -10.55 -16.06 7.36
N SER A 101 -10.92 -14.89 7.89
CA SER A 101 -10.52 -13.60 7.31
C SER A 101 -9.00 -13.44 7.30
N ARG A 102 -8.35 -13.81 8.41
CA ARG A 102 -6.88 -13.81 8.48
C ARG A 102 -6.26 -14.72 7.39
N ARG A 103 -6.76 -15.96 7.25
CA ARG A 103 -6.24 -16.88 6.22
C ARG A 103 -6.41 -16.31 4.81
N ALA A 104 -7.55 -15.71 4.51
CA ALA A 104 -7.82 -15.09 3.22
C ALA A 104 -6.87 -13.90 2.93
N VAL A 105 -6.66 -13.00 3.90
CA VAL A 105 -5.71 -11.89 3.79
C VAL A 105 -4.28 -12.41 3.56
N PHE A 106 -3.81 -13.36 4.38
CA PHE A 106 -2.46 -13.89 4.24
C PHE A 106 -2.25 -14.73 2.97
N ALA A 107 -3.29 -15.36 2.44
CA ALA A 107 -3.23 -16.04 1.15
C ALA A 107 -2.96 -15.05 0.01
N GLY A 108 -3.63 -13.89 0.02
CA GLY A 108 -3.39 -12.80 -0.94
C GLY A 108 -1.97 -12.23 -0.83
N ILE A 109 -1.47 -12.03 0.39
CA ILE A 109 -0.09 -11.53 0.61
C ILE A 109 0.96 -12.50 0.05
N LYS A 110 0.74 -13.81 0.18
CA LYS A 110 1.66 -14.85 -0.31
C LYS A 110 1.63 -15.03 -1.83
N ASN A 111 0.52 -14.67 -2.48
CA ASN A 111 0.32 -14.82 -3.92
C ASN A 111 -0.09 -13.46 -4.52
N PRO A 112 0.86 -12.52 -4.67
CA PRO A 112 0.58 -11.15 -5.06
C PRO A 112 0.22 -10.99 -6.55
N ASP A 113 0.49 -11.97 -7.40
CA ASP A 113 0.39 -11.85 -8.87
C ASP A 113 -0.98 -11.37 -9.32
N ARG A 114 -2.06 -11.94 -8.76
CA ARG A 114 -3.41 -11.49 -9.06
C ARG A 114 -3.65 -10.01 -8.73
N PHE A 115 -3.10 -9.54 -7.62
CA PHE A 115 -3.22 -8.13 -7.24
C PHE A 115 -2.45 -7.22 -8.19
N VAL A 116 -1.29 -7.68 -8.68
CA VAL A 116 -0.51 -6.95 -9.69
C VAL A 116 -1.27 -6.90 -11.01
N ASP A 117 -1.91 -8.00 -11.43
CA ASP A 117 -2.76 -8.02 -12.63
C ASP A 117 -3.96 -7.08 -12.50
N ASP A 118 -4.66 -7.08 -11.35
CA ASP A 118 -5.75 -6.14 -11.07
C ASP A 118 -5.26 -4.67 -11.10
N LEU A 119 -4.03 -4.41 -10.63
CA LEU A 119 -3.42 -3.08 -10.67
C LEU A 119 -3.01 -2.67 -12.09
N ARG A 120 -2.53 -3.58 -12.93
CA ARG A 120 -2.29 -3.31 -14.36
C ARG A 120 -3.60 -2.94 -15.06
N GLY A 121 -4.68 -3.68 -14.81
CA GLY A 121 -6.00 -3.29 -15.30
C GLY A 121 -6.49 -1.93 -14.78
N ALA A 122 -6.03 -1.51 -13.58
CA ALA A 122 -6.28 -0.16 -13.07
C ALA A 122 -5.49 0.91 -13.82
N VAL A 123 -4.25 0.62 -14.24
CA VAL A 123 -3.43 1.50 -15.09
C VAL A 123 -4.09 1.65 -16.46
N ASP A 124 -4.44 0.55 -17.13
CA ASP A 124 -5.14 0.57 -18.43
C ASP A 124 -6.41 1.41 -18.38
N ARG A 125 -7.23 1.20 -17.34
CA ARG A 125 -8.46 1.98 -17.12
C ARG A 125 -8.20 3.48 -16.96
N LEU A 126 -7.10 3.88 -16.34
CA LEU A 126 -6.74 5.29 -16.17
C LEU A 126 -6.21 5.89 -17.46
N LEU A 127 -5.45 5.15 -18.24
CA LEU A 127 -4.99 5.58 -19.57
C LEU A 127 -6.16 5.90 -20.49
N ASP A 128 -7.24 5.12 -20.43
CA ASP A 128 -8.46 5.33 -21.20
C ASP A 128 -9.42 6.35 -20.59
N HIS A 129 -9.12 6.86 -19.37
CA HIS A 129 -10.06 7.73 -18.66
C HIS A 129 -9.95 9.20 -19.11
N PRO A 130 -11.07 9.87 -19.50
CA PRO A 130 -11.04 11.24 -20.03
C PRO A 130 -10.51 12.29 -19.05
N ASP A 131 -10.56 12.02 -17.75
CA ASP A 131 -10.03 12.88 -16.70
C ASP A 131 -8.54 12.62 -16.39
N CYS A 132 -7.90 11.64 -17.02
CA CYS A 132 -6.47 11.33 -16.85
C CYS A 132 -5.67 11.87 -18.04
N ASN A 133 -4.54 12.53 -17.78
CA ASN A 133 -3.65 13.06 -18.82
C ASN A 133 -2.56 12.06 -19.26
N GLY A 134 -2.64 10.79 -18.83
CA GLY A 134 -1.68 9.74 -19.13
C GLY A 134 -0.45 9.69 -18.21
N GLN A 135 -0.30 10.63 -17.27
CA GLN A 135 0.74 10.58 -16.23
C GLN A 135 0.21 9.82 -15.03
N ILE A 136 0.66 8.59 -14.80
CA ILE A 136 0.15 7.72 -13.75
C ILE A 136 1.25 7.43 -12.73
N GLY A 137 0.97 7.72 -11.45
CA GLY A 137 1.80 7.31 -10.32
C GLY A 137 1.08 6.37 -9.39
N THR A 138 1.84 5.76 -8.48
CA THR A 138 1.32 4.89 -7.43
C THR A 138 1.78 5.34 -6.05
N VAL A 139 0.89 5.24 -5.06
CA VAL A 139 1.22 5.38 -3.64
C VAL A 139 0.64 4.19 -2.90
N GLY A 140 1.47 3.29 -2.42
CA GLY A 140 1.04 2.06 -1.76
C GLY A 140 1.47 1.99 -0.30
N PHE A 141 0.64 1.35 0.55
CA PHE A 141 0.84 1.24 1.99
C PHE A 141 0.88 -0.22 2.43
N CYS A 142 1.85 -0.64 3.24
CA CYS A 142 2.00 -2.00 3.73
C CYS A 142 2.02 -3.03 2.59
N LEU A 143 1.02 -3.91 2.48
CA LEU A 143 0.80 -4.77 1.32
C LEU A 143 0.86 -3.96 0.02
N GLY A 144 0.12 -2.85 -0.03
CA GLY A 144 0.08 -1.96 -1.20
C GLY A 144 1.44 -1.33 -1.53
N GLY A 145 2.30 -1.10 -0.53
CA GLY A 145 3.67 -0.63 -0.76
C GLY A 145 4.53 -1.66 -1.49
N GLY A 146 4.40 -2.93 -1.11
CA GLY A 146 5.03 -4.03 -1.83
C GLY A 146 4.47 -4.21 -3.25
N LEU A 147 3.14 -4.14 -3.39
CA LEU A 147 2.47 -4.24 -4.68
C LEU A 147 2.83 -3.08 -5.63
N ALA A 148 2.98 -1.86 -5.12
CA ALA A 148 3.44 -0.72 -5.92
C ALA A 148 4.83 -0.98 -6.52
N GLY A 149 5.75 -1.53 -5.71
CA GLY A 149 7.07 -1.94 -6.20
C GLY A 149 7.01 -3.06 -7.24
N LEU A 150 6.18 -4.08 -7.05
CA LEU A 150 5.99 -5.15 -8.02
C LEU A 150 5.37 -4.64 -9.33
N LEU A 151 4.36 -3.78 -9.24
CA LEU A 151 3.76 -3.14 -10.41
C LEU A 151 4.79 -2.33 -11.21
N ALA A 152 5.67 -1.58 -10.53
CA ALA A 152 6.75 -0.84 -11.20
C ALA A 152 7.74 -1.74 -11.95
N CYS A 153 7.85 -3.03 -11.57
CA CYS A 153 8.62 -4.01 -12.31
C CYS A 153 7.92 -4.52 -13.57
N ASP A 154 6.57 -4.50 -13.60
CA ASP A 154 5.76 -5.20 -14.61
C ASP A 154 5.03 -4.25 -15.57
N ASP A 155 4.98 -2.95 -15.23
CA ASP A 155 4.19 -1.96 -15.98
C ASP A 155 5.03 -0.71 -16.30
N GLY A 156 5.26 -0.47 -17.58
CA GLY A 156 6.06 0.65 -18.10
C GLY A 156 5.32 1.98 -18.14
N ASP A 157 4.01 2.00 -17.93
CA ASP A 157 3.18 3.20 -17.95
C ASP A 157 3.10 3.89 -16.59
N VAL A 158 3.56 3.23 -15.52
CA VAL A 158 3.75 3.86 -14.21
C VAL A 158 4.95 4.79 -14.24
N ARG A 159 4.75 6.08 -13.97
CA ARG A 159 5.75 7.16 -14.05
C ARG A 159 6.40 7.52 -12.71
N ALA A 160 5.77 7.19 -11.60
CA ALA A 160 6.26 7.46 -10.25
C ALA A 160 5.73 6.40 -9.28
N THR A 161 6.59 5.88 -8.41
CA THR A 161 6.19 4.86 -7.43
C THR A 161 6.60 5.26 -6.03
N VAL A 162 5.63 5.34 -5.10
CA VAL A 162 5.88 5.59 -3.68
C VAL A 162 5.42 4.38 -2.86
N ALA A 163 6.33 3.81 -2.08
CA ALA A 163 6.10 2.63 -1.27
C ALA A 163 6.27 2.94 0.22
N TYR A 164 5.18 2.93 0.99
CA TYR A 164 5.20 3.08 2.43
C TYR A 164 5.27 1.72 3.12
N TYR A 165 6.30 1.49 3.89
CA TYR A 165 6.55 0.30 4.74
C TYR A 165 6.12 -1.03 4.08
N GLY A 166 6.28 -1.11 2.76
CA GLY A 166 6.11 -2.34 1.99
C GLY A 166 7.45 -3.00 1.72
N ALA A 167 7.47 -4.33 1.59
CA ALA A 167 8.68 -5.03 1.20
C ALA A 167 9.09 -4.58 -0.22
N PRO A 168 10.35 -4.17 -0.43
CA PRO A 168 10.81 -3.88 -1.78
C PRO A 168 10.73 -5.14 -2.67
N PRO A 169 10.65 -4.97 -4.00
CA PRO A 169 10.76 -6.10 -4.92
C PRO A 169 12.05 -6.89 -4.71
N PRO A 170 12.09 -8.17 -5.12
CA PRO A 170 13.35 -8.91 -5.13
C PRO A 170 14.44 -8.15 -5.88
N ALA A 171 15.66 -8.07 -5.32
CA ALA A 171 16.77 -7.32 -5.89
C ALA A 171 17.07 -7.73 -7.35
N ALA A 172 16.87 -9.00 -7.71
CA ALA A 172 17.01 -9.49 -9.08
C ALA A 172 16.07 -8.83 -10.10
N ARG A 173 14.99 -8.19 -9.62
CA ARG A 173 14.02 -7.47 -10.46
C ARG A 173 14.30 -5.97 -10.57
N ALA A 174 15.31 -5.44 -9.90
CA ALA A 174 15.62 -4.00 -9.93
C ALA A 174 15.79 -3.47 -11.35
N GLY A 175 16.41 -4.25 -12.24
CA GLY A 175 16.63 -3.89 -13.66
C GLY A 175 15.37 -3.70 -14.49
N THR A 176 14.23 -4.31 -14.09
CA THR A 176 12.97 -4.20 -14.85
C THR A 176 12.15 -2.97 -14.44
N ILE A 177 12.48 -2.31 -13.34
CA ILE A 177 11.77 -1.12 -12.88
C ILE A 177 11.99 0.03 -13.86
N SER A 178 10.90 0.61 -14.36
CA SER A 178 10.93 1.71 -15.34
C SER A 178 10.77 3.09 -14.70
N SER A 179 10.03 3.18 -13.58
CA SER A 179 9.74 4.43 -12.90
C SER A 179 10.74 4.77 -11.78
N PRO A 180 11.00 6.06 -11.50
CA PRO A 180 11.60 6.46 -10.24
C PRO A 180 10.79 5.93 -9.05
N MET A 181 11.48 5.55 -7.96
CA MET A 181 10.84 5.04 -6.74
C MET A 181 11.25 5.85 -5.51
N LEU A 182 10.27 6.10 -4.62
CA LEU A 182 10.48 6.62 -3.28
C LEU A 182 10.04 5.58 -2.24
N GLY A 183 10.98 5.10 -1.45
CA GLY A 183 10.74 4.17 -0.34
C GLY A 183 10.63 4.89 1.01
N ILE A 184 9.53 4.68 1.73
CA ILE A 184 9.25 5.25 3.06
C ILE A 184 9.17 4.12 4.07
N TYR A 185 10.20 3.99 4.95
CA TYR A 185 10.36 2.82 5.80
C TYR A 185 10.33 3.13 7.29
N ALA A 186 9.88 2.16 8.06
CA ALA A 186 9.74 2.22 9.51
C ALA A 186 10.94 1.58 10.22
N GLY A 187 11.70 2.34 11.01
CA GLY A 187 12.95 1.85 11.63
C GLY A 187 12.77 0.71 12.64
N LYS A 188 11.55 0.49 13.16
CA LYS A 188 11.25 -0.67 14.02
C LYS A 188 10.72 -1.88 13.25
N ASP A 189 10.49 -1.77 11.95
CA ASP A 189 9.99 -2.83 11.09
C ASP A 189 11.16 -3.59 10.42
N ARG A 190 11.99 -4.21 11.25
CA ARG A 190 13.23 -4.86 10.85
C ARG A 190 13.06 -5.88 9.70
N PRO A 191 12.02 -6.74 9.69
CA PRO A 191 11.83 -7.71 8.61
C PRO A 191 11.76 -7.08 7.21
N ILE A 192 11.25 -5.85 7.11
CA ILE A 192 11.18 -5.09 5.84
C ILE A 192 12.41 -4.18 5.71
N THR A 193 12.69 -3.38 6.71
CA THR A 193 13.70 -2.32 6.61
C THR A 193 15.11 -2.88 6.40
N ASP A 194 15.43 -4.06 6.93
CA ASP A 194 16.73 -4.69 6.74
C ASP A 194 16.98 -5.20 5.30
N THR A 195 15.93 -5.29 4.47
CA THR A 195 16.07 -5.65 3.04
C THR A 195 16.34 -4.45 2.13
N VAL A 196 16.12 -3.23 2.62
CA VAL A 196 16.22 -1.99 1.83
C VAL A 196 17.62 -1.73 1.29
N PRO A 197 18.73 -1.89 2.06
CA PRO A 197 20.07 -1.64 1.54
C PRO A 197 20.41 -2.51 0.33
N ALA A 198 20.11 -3.81 0.37
CA ALA A 198 20.37 -4.71 -0.75
C ALA A 198 19.57 -4.34 -2.01
N PHE A 199 18.32 -3.87 -1.82
CA PHE A 199 17.52 -3.39 -2.93
C PHE A 199 18.05 -2.06 -3.49
N ALA A 200 18.50 -1.12 -2.64
CA ALA A 200 19.09 0.13 -3.05
C ALA A 200 20.38 -0.09 -3.87
N ASP A 201 21.25 -1.01 -3.43
CA ASP A 201 22.45 -1.39 -4.16
C ASP A 201 22.10 -1.98 -5.54
N ALA A 202 21.08 -2.83 -5.62
CA ALA A 202 20.64 -3.42 -6.89
C ALA A 202 20.05 -2.36 -7.85
N MET A 203 19.25 -1.41 -7.34
CA MET A 203 18.74 -0.28 -8.12
C MET A 203 19.88 0.58 -8.67
N ALA A 204 20.86 0.92 -7.83
CA ALA A 204 22.04 1.69 -8.24
C ALA A 204 22.87 0.94 -9.30
N ALA A 205 23.12 -0.35 -9.11
CA ALA A 205 23.83 -1.20 -10.07
C ALA A 205 23.10 -1.30 -11.44
N ALA A 206 21.77 -1.24 -11.41
CA ALA A 206 20.92 -1.23 -12.61
C ALA A 206 20.74 0.17 -13.24
N GLY A 207 21.34 1.23 -12.65
CA GLY A 207 21.16 2.61 -13.12
C GLY A 207 19.74 3.16 -12.91
N LYS A 208 19.01 2.64 -11.92
CA LYS A 208 17.62 3.01 -11.63
C LYS A 208 17.53 4.01 -10.49
N SER A 209 16.55 4.90 -10.55
CA SER A 209 16.32 5.92 -9.51
C SER A 209 15.54 5.31 -8.33
N PHE A 210 16.18 5.29 -7.15
CA PHE A 210 15.54 4.90 -5.91
C PHE A 210 16.01 5.82 -4.78
N ASP A 211 15.13 6.67 -4.30
CA ASP A 211 15.32 7.39 -3.05
C ASP A 211 14.57 6.69 -1.92
N HIS A 212 15.10 6.76 -0.70
CA HIS A 212 14.41 6.16 0.43
C HIS A 212 14.67 6.90 1.75
N ARG A 213 13.70 6.81 2.64
CA ARG A 213 13.78 7.37 3.98
C ARG A 213 13.36 6.34 5.03
N VAL A 214 14.28 6.06 5.96
CA VAL A 214 13.97 5.27 7.16
C VAL A 214 13.70 6.23 8.32
N TYR A 215 12.57 6.06 9.02
CA TYR A 215 12.18 6.83 10.19
C TYR A 215 12.55 6.08 11.47
N PRO A 216 13.64 6.47 12.17
CA PRO A 216 14.06 5.80 13.39
C PRO A 216 12.96 5.81 14.45
N GLY A 217 12.74 4.66 15.09
CA GLY A 217 11.72 4.53 16.14
C GLY A 217 10.26 4.46 15.66
N ALA A 218 9.98 4.69 14.37
CA ALA A 218 8.65 4.48 13.82
C ALA A 218 8.35 2.98 13.67
N PRO A 219 7.16 2.51 14.11
CA PRO A 219 6.71 1.14 13.88
C PRO A 219 6.09 0.99 12.48
N HIS A 220 5.83 -0.27 12.06
CA HIS A 220 5.03 -0.55 10.86
C HIS A 220 3.70 0.23 10.89
N ALA A 221 3.20 0.65 9.72
CA ALA A 221 1.97 1.44 9.57
C ALA A 221 1.96 2.78 10.34
N PHE A 222 3.13 3.42 10.51
CA PHE A 222 3.24 4.67 11.26
C PHE A 222 2.50 5.86 10.62
N PHE A 223 2.15 5.77 9.34
CA PHE A 223 1.41 6.80 8.62
C PHE A 223 -0.12 6.71 8.85
N ASN A 224 -0.63 5.55 9.24
CA ASN A 224 -2.05 5.32 9.43
C ASN A 224 -2.56 5.98 10.72
N ASP A 225 -3.21 7.14 10.61
CA ASP A 225 -3.71 7.96 11.71
C ASP A 225 -4.93 7.37 12.45
N THR A 226 -5.48 6.27 11.93
CA THR A 226 -6.54 5.49 12.62
C THR A 226 -5.99 4.39 13.52
N ARG A 227 -4.64 4.25 13.63
CA ARG A 227 -3.97 3.15 14.34
C ARG A 227 -3.08 3.65 15.49
N PRO A 228 -2.87 2.85 16.54
CA PRO A 228 -1.93 3.17 17.64
C PRO A 228 -0.47 3.32 17.18
N SER A 229 -0.14 2.78 16.01
CA SER A 229 1.18 2.90 15.37
C SER A 229 1.49 4.30 14.85
N TYR A 230 0.51 5.19 14.73
CA TYR A 230 0.67 6.53 14.13
C TYR A 230 1.79 7.36 14.77
N ARG A 231 2.60 8.02 13.94
CA ARG A 231 3.70 8.88 14.37
C ARG A 231 3.67 10.22 13.62
N VAL A 232 3.11 11.24 14.25
CA VAL A 232 2.82 12.57 13.67
C VAL A 232 4.00 13.15 12.89
N ARG A 233 5.21 13.21 13.51
CA ARG A 233 6.37 13.84 12.88
C ARG A 233 6.84 13.07 11.64
N ALA A 234 6.93 11.74 11.75
CA ALA A 234 7.34 10.88 10.63
C ALA A 234 6.30 10.97 9.49
N SER A 235 5.01 10.94 9.80
CA SER A 235 3.93 11.01 8.81
C SER A 235 3.91 12.35 8.06
N ARG A 236 4.12 13.46 8.75
CA ARG A 236 4.18 14.78 8.11
C ARG A 236 5.36 14.91 7.14
N ASP A 237 6.56 14.48 7.54
CA ASP A 237 7.73 14.49 6.66
C ASP A 237 7.56 13.53 5.49
N ALA A 238 7.07 12.32 5.74
CA ALA A 238 6.79 11.33 4.68
C ALA A 238 5.78 11.85 3.66
N TRP A 239 4.72 12.52 4.12
CA TRP A 239 3.70 13.11 3.24
C TRP A 239 4.27 14.25 2.38
N ALA A 240 5.04 15.16 2.97
CA ALA A 240 5.69 16.23 2.22
C ALA A 240 6.61 15.68 1.13
N ARG A 241 7.43 14.66 1.44
CA ARG A 241 8.29 13.96 0.47
C ARG A 241 7.47 13.31 -0.65
N THR A 242 6.37 12.66 -0.30
CA THR A 242 5.47 12.04 -1.28
C THR A 242 4.93 13.06 -2.27
N LEU A 243 4.42 14.21 -1.78
CA LEU A 243 3.88 15.25 -2.66
C LEU A 243 4.95 15.89 -3.53
N THR A 244 6.15 16.16 -2.98
CA THR A 244 7.29 16.67 -3.75
C THR A 244 7.66 15.68 -4.86
N PHE A 245 7.82 14.40 -4.52
CA PHE A 245 8.18 13.36 -5.47
C PHE A 245 7.14 13.19 -6.59
N LEU A 246 5.84 13.18 -6.24
CA LEU A 246 4.78 13.11 -7.25
C LEU A 246 4.77 14.34 -8.18
N ALA A 247 5.00 15.55 -7.64
CA ALA A 247 5.06 16.76 -8.44
C ALA A 247 6.27 16.79 -9.39
N GLU A 248 7.41 16.25 -8.96
CA GLU A 248 8.62 16.16 -9.80
C GLU A 248 8.45 15.19 -10.98
N HIS A 249 7.64 14.15 -10.84
CA HIS A 249 7.58 13.06 -11.81
C HIS A 249 6.26 12.96 -12.57
N LEU A 250 5.19 13.62 -12.11
CA LEU A 250 3.88 13.62 -12.79
C LEU A 250 3.47 15.00 -13.32
N GLY A 251 4.11 16.07 -12.86
CA GLY A 251 3.81 17.46 -13.27
C GLY A 251 2.73 18.11 -12.44
#